data_4d3fbe759ec278660e511f867080a3d1
#
_entry.id   4d3fbe759ec278660e511f867080a3d1
#
_cell.length_a   1.000
_cell.length_b   1.000
_cell.length_c   1.000
_cell.angle_alpha   90.00
_cell.angle_beta   90.00
_cell.angle_gamma   90.00
#
_symmetry.space_group_name_H-M   'P 1'
#
loop_
_entity.id
_entity.type
_entity.pdbx_description
1 polymer ?
#
loop_
_entity_poly.entity_id
_entity_poly.type
_entity_poly.pdbx_seq_one_letter_code
_entity_poly.pdbx_strand_id
1 'polypeptide(L)'
;MPIATPEVYAEMLGSAKEHSFAFPAINCVGSESVNAAIKGFADAGSDGIIQFSTGGAEFASGLGIKEMVTGAVALAEFAHVIAAKYDITVALHTDHCPKDKLDTYVRPLLAISAERVAKGGNPLFQSHMWDGSAVPIDENLEIGQELLKLAAAAKIILEVEIGVVGGEEDGVEAEINDKLYTTAADFEKTIEALGAGEHGKYLLAATFGNVHGVYKPGNVKLKPEVLKEGQEVATAKLGLPAGSKPFDFVFHGGSGSLKSEIEDSLNYGV
;
A
#
# COMPACT_ATOMS: atom_id res chain seq x y z
N MET A 1 6.81 17.86 10.17
CA MET A 1 7.88 16.85 10.35
C MET A 1 7.97 16.12 9.01
N PRO A 2 9.17 15.91 8.44
CA PRO A 2 9.29 15.42 7.07
C PRO A 2 8.87 13.94 6.87
N ILE A 3 8.97 13.08 7.91
CA ILE A 3 8.26 11.80 7.89
C ILE A 3 6.91 12.00 8.58
N ALA A 4 5.85 11.58 7.90
CA ALA A 4 4.47 11.76 8.32
C ALA A 4 4.22 11.15 9.72
N THR A 5 3.46 11.84 10.56
CA THR A 5 2.82 11.19 11.70
C THR A 5 1.62 10.38 11.21
N PRO A 6 1.05 9.48 12.04
CA PRO A 6 -0.17 8.76 11.65
C PRO A 6 -1.32 9.69 11.21
N GLU A 7 -1.47 10.82 11.90
CA GLU A 7 -2.50 11.82 11.59
C GLU A 7 -2.22 12.50 10.25
N VAL A 8 -0.97 12.95 10.03
CA VAL A 8 -0.55 13.61 8.78
C VAL A 8 -0.68 12.65 7.59
N TYR A 9 -0.31 11.37 7.76
CA TYR A 9 -0.49 10.40 6.68
C TYR A 9 -1.97 10.18 6.34
N ALA A 10 -2.84 10.12 7.34
CA ALA A 10 -4.28 10.04 7.12
C ALA A 10 -4.83 11.29 6.41
N GLU A 11 -4.30 12.50 6.71
CA GLU A 11 -4.65 13.74 6.01
C GLU A 11 -4.15 13.71 4.55
N MET A 12 -2.93 13.23 4.28
CA MET A 12 -2.42 13.04 2.92
C MET A 12 -3.37 12.18 2.08
N LEU A 13 -3.73 11.00 2.57
CA LEU A 13 -4.64 10.08 1.88
C LEU A 13 -6.04 10.68 1.68
N GLY A 14 -6.57 11.36 2.70
CA GLY A 14 -7.85 12.06 2.62
C GLY A 14 -7.84 13.16 1.55
N SER A 15 -6.76 13.96 1.50
CA SER A 15 -6.58 15.00 0.47
C SER A 15 -6.47 14.40 -0.94
N ALA A 16 -5.74 13.31 -1.11
CA ALA A 16 -5.62 12.61 -2.40
C ALA A 16 -7.00 12.18 -2.91
N LYS A 17 -7.80 11.55 -2.06
CA LYS A 17 -9.16 11.10 -2.40
C LYS A 17 -10.12 12.27 -2.69
N GLU A 18 -10.08 13.33 -1.88
CA GLU A 18 -10.93 14.51 -2.06
C GLU A 18 -10.65 15.24 -3.38
N HIS A 19 -9.37 15.37 -3.75
CA HIS A 19 -8.93 16.12 -4.93
C HIS A 19 -8.63 15.24 -6.15
N SER A 20 -8.89 13.92 -6.07
CA SER A 20 -8.69 12.95 -7.16
C SER A 20 -7.27 12.97 -7.73
N PHE A 21 -6.28 12.83 -6.86
CA PHE A 21 -4.89 12.57 -7.22
C PHE A 21 -4.33 11.41 -6.38
N ALA A 22 -3.22 10.82 -6.80
CA ALA A 22 -2.52 9.78 -6.05
C ALA A 22 -1.09 10.19 -5.73
N PHE A 23 -0.59 9.80 -4.56
CA PHE A 23 0.83 9.92 -4.26
C PHE A 23 1.61 8.78 -4.93
N PRO A 24 2.76 9.08 -5.56
CA PRO A 24 3.64 8.01 -6.03
C PRO A 24 4.24 7.28 -4.84
N ALA A 25 4.22 5.94 -4.89
CA ALA A 25 4.92 5.08 -3.95
C ALA A 25 6.12 4.45 -4.67
N ILE A 26 7.33 4.79 -4.21
CA ILE A 26 8.57 4.46 -4.91
C ILE A 26 9.34 3.39 -4.15
N ASN A 27 9.52 2.23 -4.78
CA ASN A 27 10.36 1.15 -4.26
C ASN A 27 11.83 1.57 -4.19
N CYS A 28 12.41 1.48 -3.00
CA CYS A 28 13.80 1.80 -2.75
C CYS A 28 14.54 0.58 -2.18
N VAL A 29 15.76 0.34 -2.66
CA VAL A 29 16.58 -0.83 -2.31
C VAL A 29 17.93 -0.44 -1.69
N GLY A 30 18.19 0.85 -1.52
CA GLY A 30 19.45 1.36 -0.94
C GLY A 30 19.37 2.86 -0.68
N SER A 31 20.40 3.40 -0.04
CA SER A 31 20.50 4.81 0.30
C SER A 31 20.43 5.74 -0.93
N GLU A 32 20.96 5.29 -2.07
CA GLU A 32 20.96 6.04 -3.32
C GLU A 32 19.53 6.24 -3.86
N SER A 33 18.73 5.17 -3.87
CA SER A 33 17.35 5.23 -4.34
C SER A 33 16.46 6.03 -3.37
N VAL A 34 16.64 5.91 -2.05
CA VAL A 34 15.96 6.74 -1.06
C VAL A 34 16.28 8.23 -1.26
N ASN A 35 17.58 8.58 -1.43
CA ASN A 35 17.99 9.97 -1.72
C ASN A 35 17.35 10.50 -3.01
N ALA A 36 17.37 9.68 -4.06
CA ALA A 36 16.82 10.07 -5.36
C ALA A 36 15.31 10.31 -5.29
N ALA A 37 14.57 9.42 -4.61
CA ALA A 37 13.13 9.55 -4.44
C ALA A 37 12.75 10.81 -3.64
N ILE A 38 13.37 11.03 -2.46
CA ILE A 38 13.12 12.23 -1.64
C ILE A 38 13.44 13.50 -2.41
N LYS A 39 14.58 13.52 -3.12
CA LYS A 39 14.94 14.67 -3.95
C LYS A 39 13.93 14.88 -5.09
N GLY A 40 13.48 13.83 -5.74
CA GLY A 40 12.46 13.89 -6.79
C GLY A 40 11.15 14.49 -6.30
N PHE A 41 10.66 14.06 -5.14
CA PHE A 41 9.49 14.65 -4.50
C PHE A 41 9.69 16.14 -4.20
N ALA A 42 10.83 16.52 -3.62
CA ALA A 42 11.14 17.90 -3.31
C ALA A 42 11.24 18.78 -4.57
N ASP A 43 11.88 18.29 -5.64
CA ASP A 43 11.98 19.02 -6.93
C ASP A 43 10.61 19.20 -7.59
N ALA A 44 9.69 18.25 -7.39
CA ALA A 44 8.31 18.33 -7.87
C ALA A 44 7.43 19.22 -6.97
N GLY A 45 7.89 19.58 -5.76
CA GLY A 45 7.07 20.27 -4.77
C GLY A 45 5.88 19.41 -4.30
N SER A 46 6.07 18.10 -4.23
CA SER A 46 5.03 17.12 -3.88
C SER A 46 5.47 16.27 -2.70
N ASP A 47 4.54 15.91 -1.87
CA ASP A 47 4.70 14.82 -0.91
C ASP A 47 4.76 13.48 -1.66
N GLY A 48 5.21 12.41 -0.98
CA GLY A 48 5.30 11.08 -1.61
C GLY A 48 5.48 9.95 -0.61
N ILE A 49 5.48 8.73 -1.14
CA ILE A 49 5.63 7.50 -0.36
C ILE A 49 6.90 6.79 -0.80
N ILE A 50 7.72 6.38 0.15
CA ILE A 50 8.85 5.47 -0.07
C ILE A 50 8.47 4.12 0.47
N GLN A 51 8.71 3.08 -0.32
CA GLN A 51 8.37 1.72 0.08
C GLN A 51 9.55 0.75 -0.07
N PHE A 52 9.51 -0.32 0.71
CA PHE A 52 10.52 -1.36 0.72
C PHE A 52 9.83 -2.71 0.56
N SER A 53 10.10 -3.40 -0.56
CA SER A 53 9.66 -4.78 -0.75
C SER A 53 10.48 -5.75 0.11
N THR A 54 9.99 -6.97 0.25
CA THR A 54 10.72 -8.02 0.99
C THR A 54 12.10 -8.27 0.40
N GLY A 55 12.21 -8.34 -0.95
CA GLY A 55 13.48 -8.53 -1.65
C GLY A 55 14.40 -7.31 -1.53
N GLY A 56 13.86 -6.10 -1.68
CA GLY A 56 14.63 -4.85 -1.51
C GLY A 56 15.17 -4.68 -0.10
N ALA A 57 14.38 -5.03 0.90
CA ALA A 57 14.81 -4.98 2.30
C ALA A 57 15.88 -6.02 2.61
N GLU A 58 15.74 -7.26 2.13
CA GLU A 58 16.76 -8.29 2.27
C GLU A 58 18.09 -7.86 1.63
N PHE A 59 18.01 -7.32 0.39
CA PHE A 59 19.18 -6.79 -0.30
C PHE A 59 19.88 -5.68 0.50
N ALA A 60 19.11 -4.74 1.05
CA ALA A 60 19.64 -3.61 1.83
C ALA A 60 20.34 -4.04 3.12
N SER A 61 20.01 -5.20 3.69
CA SER A 61 20.70 -5.76 4.84
C SER A 61 22.11 -6.29 4.52
N GLY A 62 22.41 -6.47 3.25
CA GLY A 62 23.69 -6.95 2.73
C GLY A 62 23.81 -8.47 2.68
N LEU A 63 24.70 -8.94 1.79
CA LEU A 63 24.87 -10.35 1.45
C LEU A 63 25.25 -11.25 2.62
N GLY A 64 25.86 -10.68 3.66
CA GLY A 64 26.29 -11.43 4.84
C GLY A 64 25.21 -11.61 5.90
N ILE A 65 24.17 -10.76 5.88
CA ILE A 65 23.07 -10.76 6.87
C ILE A 65 21.82 -11.39 6.27
N LYS A 66 21.37 -10.90 5.13
CA LYS A 66 20.16 -11.37 4.41
C LYS A 66 18.91 -11.43 5.31
N GLU A 67 18.62 -10.34 5.98
CA GLU A 67 17.52 -10.24 6.93
C GLU A 67 16.63 -9.03 6.59
N MET A 68 15.41 -9.28 6.17
CA MET A 68 14.46 -8.27 5.68
C MET A 68 14.18 -7.17 6.72
N VAL A 69 13.96 -7.54 7.98
CA VAL A 69 13.67 -6.56 9.05
C VAL A 69 14.85 -5.62 9.26
N THR A 70 16.08 -6.13 9.32
CA THR A 70 17.29 -5.32 9.49
C THR A 70 17.44 -4.31 8.35
N GLY A 71 17.25 -4.76 7.10
CA GLY A 71 17.35 -3.86 5.95
C GLY A 71 16.26 -2.81 5.92
N ALA A 72 15.01 -3.20 6.18
CA ALA A 72 13.89 -2.26 6.22
C ALA A 72 14.07 -1.20 7.33
N VAL A 73 14.48 -1.61 8.53
CA VAL A 73 14.76 -0.68 9.64
C VAL A 73 15.90 0.27 9.29
N ALA A 74 17.00 -0.24 8.72
CA ALA A 74 18.15 0.59 8.34
C ALA A 74 17.76 1.64 7.28
N LEU A 75 17.01 1.27 6.24
CA LEU A 75 16.53 2.19 5.21
C LEU A 75 15.49 3.18 5.75
N ALA A 76 14.58 2.73 6.62
CA ALA A 76 13.60 3.61 7.24
C ALA A 76 14.28 4.68 8.11
N GLU A 77 15.22 4.31 8.99
CA GLU A 77 15.97 5.27 9.82
C GLU A 77 16.80 6.22 8.95
N PHE A 78 17.40 5.72 7.86
CA PHE A 78 18.08 6.57 6.88
C PHE A 78 17.12 7.59 6.26
N ALA A 79 15.93 7.14 5.82
CA ALA A 79 14.90 8.03 5.26
C ALA A 79 14.45 9.09 6.27
N HIS A 80 14.27 8.74 7.55
CA HIS A 80 13.95 9.70 8.62
C HIS A 80 15.00 10.80 8.73
N VAL A 81 16.30 10.46 8.64
CA VAL A 81 17.41 11.42 8.74
C VAL A 81 17.46 12.34 7.51
N ILE A 82 17.32 11.78 6.31
CA ILE A 82 17.45 12.52 5.06
C ILE A 82 16.23 13.41 4.83
N ALA A 83 15.02 12.87 4.96
CA ALA A 83 13.79 13.63 4.76
C ALA A 83 13.73 14.88 5.65
N ALA A 84 14.34 14.84 6.84
CA ALA A 84 14.44 16.00 7.75
C ALA A 84 15.13 17.25 7.14
N LYS A 85 15.75 17.12 5.98
CA LYS A 85 16.45 18.22 5.29
C LYS A 85 15.63 18.84 4.16
N TYR A 86 14.42 18.33 3.91
CA TYR A 86 13.54 18.78 2.83
C TYR A 86 12.23 19.33 3.38
N ASP A 87 11.62 20.26 2.65
CA ASP A 87 10.33 20.86 3.00
C ASP A 87 9.18 20.15 2.24
N ILE A 88 9.09 18.84 2.47
CA ILE A 88 8.05 17.96 1.94
C ILE A 88 7.71 16.92 3.00
N THR A 89 6.56 16.27 2.86
CA THR A 89 6.17 15.15 3.72
C THR A 89 6.39 13.81 3.00
N VAL A 90 7.02 12.86 3.68
CA VAL A 90 7.25 11.51 3.16
C VAL A 90 6.59 10.50 4.10
N ALA A 91 5.83 9.56 3.55
CA ALA A 91 5.38 8.37 4.26
C ALA A 91 6.29 7.18 3.93
N LEU A 92 6.47 6.27 4.88
CA LEU A 92 7.20 5.03 4.69
C LEU A 92 6.24 3.86 4.71
N HIS A 93 6.39 2.98 3.75
CA HIS A 93 5.54 1.83 3.50
C HIS A 93 6.40 0.56 3.28
N THR A 94 5.83 -0.61 3.50
CA THR A 94 6.41 -1.88 3.03
C THR A 94 5.51 -2.48 1.99
N ASP A 95 6.10 -2.88 0.88
CA ASP A 95 5.45 -3.39 -0.32
C ASP A 95 5.40 -4.92 -0.30
N HIS A 96 4.41 -5.50 -0.93
CA HIS A 96 4.11 -6.92 -1.08
C HIS A 96 4.77 -7.89 -0.08
N CYS A 97 4.03 -8.25 0.98
CA CYS A 97 4.47 -9.27 1.93
C CYS A 97 3.55 -10.49 1.83
N PRO A 98 3.98 -11.58 1.18
CA PRO A 98 3.19 -12.80 1.09
C PRO A 98 3.13 -13.53 2.45
N LYS A 99 2.19 -14.49 2.56
CA LYS A 99 1.88 -15.21 3.79
C LYS A 99 3.10 -15.85 4.47
N ASP A 100 3.98 -16.45 3.70
CA ASP A 100 5.17 -17.15 4.21
C ASP A 100 6.24 -16.21 4.79
N LYS A 101 6.17 -14.91 4.49
CA LYS A 101 7.10 -13.88 4.99
C LYS A 101 6.52 -13.03 6.12
N LEU A 102 5.24 -13.16 6.48
CA LEU A 102 4.59 -12.35 7.52
C LEU A 102 5.35 -12.38 8.85
N ASP A 103 5.75 -13.57 9.31
CA ASP A 103 6.43 -13.75 10.60
C ASP A 103 7.88 -13.25 10.59
N THR A 104 8.46 -13.08 9.41
CA THR A 104 9.86 -12.64 9.24
C THR A 104 9.97 -11.22 8.71
N TYR A 105 8.84 -10.54 8.42
CA TYR A 105 8.85 -9.18 7.89
C TYR A 105 7.80 -8.26 8.54
N VAL A 106 6.51 -8.35 8.17
CA VAL A 106 5.49 -7.38 8.62
C VAL A 106 5.23 -7.47 10.11
N ARG A 107 5.06 -8.67 10.70
CA ARG A 107 4.79 -8.79 12.15
C ARG A 107 5.90 -8.21 13.02
N PRO A 108 7.22 -8.49 12.78
CA PRO A 108 8.30 -7.85 13.52
C PRO A 108 8.34 -6.32 13.34
N LEU A 109 8.07 -5.80 12.12
CA LEU A 109 8.05 -4.35 11.87
C LEU A 109 6.88 -3.67 12.59
N LEU A 110 5.71 -4.31 12.65
CA LEU A 110 4.58 -3.84 13.47
C LEU A 110 4.97 -3.81 14.96
N ALA A 111 5.63 -4.85 15.48
CA ALA A 111 6.08 -4.90 16.87
C ALA A 111 7.07 -3.78 17.20
N ILE A 112 8.04 -3.50 16.33
CA ILE A 112 9.00 -2.38 16.46
C ILE A 112 8.25 -1.04 16.52
N SER A 113 7.28 -0.83 15.65
CA SER A 113 6.49 0.41 15.62
C SER A 113 5.60 0.53 16.85
N ALA A 114 4.96 -0.56 17.30
CA ALA A 114 4.16 -0.58 18.53
C ALA A 114 5.00 -0.23 19.76
N GLU A 115 6.23 -0.75 19.84
CA GLU A 115 7.16 -0.40 20.93
C GLU A 115 7.53 1.11 20.93
N ARG A 116 7.77 1.70 19.74
CA ARG A 116 8.03 3.15 19.60
C ARG A 116 6.83 3.96 20.08
N VAL A 117 5.61 3.59 19.67
CA VAL A 117 4.37 4.24 20.09
C VAL A 117 4.14 4.11 21.58
N ALA A 118 4.37 2.94 22.18
CA ALA A 118 4.26 2.73 23.62
C ALA A 118 5.23 3.61 24.43
N LYS A 119 6.37 3.99 23.86
CA LYS A 119 7.34 4.94 24.44
C LYS A 119 7.00 6.41 24.18
N GLY A 120 5.83 6.70 23.58
CA GLY A 120 5.36 8.06 23.28
C GLY A 120 5.93 8.66 21.98
N GLY A 121 6.57 7.85 21.14
CA GLY A 121 7.05 8.24 19.81
C GLY A 121 6.05 7.95 18.70
N ASN A 122 6.44 8.27 17.47
CA ASN A 122 5.72 7.86 16.26
C ASN A 122 6.17 6.46 15.80
N PRO A 123 5.33 5.72 15.08
CA PRO A 123 5.73 4.47 14.44
C PRO A 123 6.91 4.69 13.48
N LEU A 124 7.66 3.64 13.19
CA LEU A 124 8.78 3.71 12.24
C LEU A 124 8.28 3.84 10.80
N PHE A 125 7.20 3.11 10.49
CA PHE A 125 6.48 3.13 9.21
C PHE A 125 5.09 3.70 9.39
N GLN A 126 4.48 4.21 8.32
CA GLN A 126 3.11 4.71 8.31
C GLN A 126 2.11 3.66 7.80
N SER A 127 2.57 2.75 6.97
CA SER A 127 1.76 1.64 6.46
C SER A 127 2.59 0.39 6.15
N HIS A 128 1.91 -0.76 6.13
CA HIS A 128 2.47 -2.05 5.72
C HIS A 128 1.47 -2.77 4.83
N MET A 129 1.95 -3.49 3.80
CA MET A 129 1.11 -4.29 2.92
C MET A 129 1.09 -5.76 3.35
N TRP A 130 -0.10 -6.31 3.41
CA TRP A 130 -0.41 -7.73 3.41
C TRP A 130 -0.85 -8.15 2.01
N ASP A 131 -0.03 -8.92 1.33
CA ASP A 131 -0.35 -9.49 0.03
C ASP A 131 -1.07 -10.83 0.20
N GLY A 132 -2.39 -10.79 0.14
CA GLY A 132 -3.26 -11.96 0.23
C GLY A 132 -3.62 -12.58 -1.11
N SER A 133 -3.01 -12.15 -2.22
CA SER A 133 -3.36 -12.57 -3.58
C SER A 133 -3.21 -14.07 -3.82
N ALA A 134 -2.28 -14.73 -3.12
CA ALA A 134 -1.98 -16.15 -3.27
C ALA A 134 -2.86 -17.08 -2.41
N VAL A 135 -3.75 -16.55 -1.55
CA VAL A 135 -4.63 -17.36 -0.69
C VAL A 135 -6.11 -17.10 -1.00
N PRO A 136 -7.02 -18.03 -0.65
CA PRO A 136 -8.45 -17.81 -0.81
C PRO A 136 -8.93 -16.56 -0.06
N ILE A 137 -9.93 -15.85 -0.59
CA ILE A 137 -10.41 -14.57 -0.03
C ILE A 137 -10.79 -14.66 1.45
N ASP A 138 -11.40 -15.75 1.89
CA ASP A 138 -11.83 -15.91 3.29
C ASP A 138 -10.61 -16.03 4.23
N GLU A 139 -9.57 -16.75 3.82
CA GLU A 139 -8.30 -16.84 4.55
C GLU A 139 -7.53 -15.52 4.51
N ASN A 140 -7.53 -14.84 3.36
CA ASN A 140 -6.93 -13.51 3.20
C ASN A 140 -7.53 -12.53 4.22
N LEU A 141 -8.84 -12.47 4.30
CA LEU A 141 -9.55 -11.56 5.20
C LEU A 141 -9.40 -11.95 6.69
N GLU A 142 -9.31 -13.24 7.02
CA GLU A 142 -9.00 -13.68 8.39
C GLU A 142 -7.62 -13.19 8.85
N ILE A 143 -6.60 -13.36 8.01
CA ILE A 143 -5.24 -12.83 8.25
C ILE A 143 -5.27 -11.31 8.31
N GLY A 144 -5.97 -10.65 7.37
CA GLY A 144 -6.14 -9.21 7.32
C GLY A 144 -6.75 -8.65 8.61
N GLN A 145 -7.77 -9.28 9.18
CA GLN A 145 -8.36 -8.88 10.47
C GLN A 145 -7.37 -8.96 11.64
N GLU A 146 -6.54 -10.00 11.67
CA GLU A 146 -5.51 -10.13 12.70
C GLU A 146 -4.46 -9.03 12.57
N LEU A 147 -3.93 -8.84 11.36
CA LEU A 147 -2.91 -7.82 11.08
C LEU A 147 -3.45 -6.40 11.30
N LEU A 148 -4.72 -6.15 10.96
CA LEU A 148 -5.35 -4.84 11.17
C LEU A 148 -5.39 -4.45 12.65
N LYS A 149 -5.65 -5.41 13.55
CA LYS A 149 -5.60 -5.18 15.01
C LYS A 149 -4.20 -4.82 15.48
N LEU A 150 -3.17 -5.53 14.96
CA LEU A 150 -1.77 -5.23 15.28
C LEU A 150 -1.35 -3.86 14.73
N ALA A 151 -1.74 -3.55 13.49
CA ALA A 151 -1.47 -2.28 12.84
C ALA A 151 -2.14 -1.11 13.59
N ALA A 152 -3.41 -1.25 13.97
CA ALA A 152 -4.13 -0.25 14.76
C ALA A 152 -3.44 0.04 16.11
N ALA A 153 -2.96 -1.00 16.81
CA ALA A 153 -2.21 -0.84 18.05
C ALA A 153 -0.87 -0.11 17.85
N ALA A 154 -0.26 -0.27 16.70
CA ALA A 154 0.97 0.42 16.28
C ALA A 154 0.72 1.80 15.64
N LYS A 155 -0.54 2.23 15.48
CA LYS A 155 -0.97 3.43 14.74
C LYS A 155 -0.51 3.42 13.27
N ILE A 156 -0.55 2.27 12.63
CA ILE A 156 -0.16 2.02 11.25
C ILE A 156 -1.41 1.73 10.43
N ILE A 157 -1.43 2.16 9.17
CA ILE A 157 -2.44 1.78 8.19
C ILE A 157 -2.03 0.45 7.55
N LEU A 158 -2.94 -0.53 7.51
CA LEU A 158 -2.69 -1.79 6.82
C LEU A 158 -3.16 -1.68 5.38
N GLU A 159 -2.32 -2.02 4.42
CA GLU A 159 -2.76 -2.29 3.06
C GLU A 159 -3.09 -3.77 2.91
N VAL A 160 -4.23 -4.06 2.29
CA VAL A 160 -4.70 -5.43 2.04
C VAL A 160 -4.95 -5.59 0.55
N GLU A 161 -4.32 -6.58 -0.07
CA GLU A 161 -4.59 -6.92 -1.47
C GLU A 161 -5.68 -7.97 -1.59
N ILE A 162 -6.69 -7.68 -2.43
CA ILE A 162 -7.75 -8.60 -2.83
C ILE A 162 -7.78 -8.77 -4.35
N GLY A 163 -7.93 -10.00 -4.81
CA GLY A 163 -7.75 -10.36 -6.22
C GLY A 163 -6.29 -10.73 -6.50
N VAL A 164 -5.92 -10.76 -7.77
CA VAL A 164 -4.57 -11.12 -8.23
C VAL A 164 -4.09 -10.09 -9.24
N VAL A 165 -3.01 -9.38 -8.93
CA VAL A 165 -2.29 -8.58 -9.95
C VAL A 165 -1.53 -9.56 -10.85
N GLY A 166 -1.75 -9.48 -12.16
CA GLY A 166 -1.05 -10.33 -13.13
C GLY A 166 0.39 -9.88 -13.37
N GLY A 167 1.16 -10.67 -14.14
CA GLY A 167 2.54 -10.33 -14.53
C GLY A 167 3.59 -10.87 -13.55
N GLU A 168 4.76 -10.25 -13.51
CA GLU A 168 5.90 -10.66 -12.68
C GLU A 168 6.37 -9.51 -11.80
N GLU A 169 6.53 -9.80 -10.50
CA GLU A 169 7.15 -8.90 -9.53
C GLU A 169 7.94 -9.71 -8.48
N ASP A 170 9.16 -9.26 -8.18
CA ASP A 170 10.10 -9.90 -7.23
C ASP A 170 10.28 -11.43 -7.45
N GLY A 171 10.17 -11.89 -8.73
CA GLY A 171 10.32 -13.29 -9.11
C GLY A 171 9.06 -14.15 -8.92
N VAL A 172 7.92 -13.55 -8.66
CA VAL A 172 6.60 -14.19 -8.62
C VAL A 172 5.85 -13.87 -9.90
N GLU A 173 5.45 -14.91 -10.64
CA GLU A 173 4.62 -14.79 -11.85
C GLU A 173 3.16 -15.08 -11.54
N ALA A 174 2.24 -14.23 -12.00
CA ALA A 174 0.80 -14.43 -11.96
C ALA A 174 0.19 -14.44 -13.36
N GLU A 175 -0.73 -15.37 -13.61
CA GLU A 175 -1.41 -15.51 -14.89
C GLU A 175 -2.34 -14.33 -15.20
N ILE A 176 -2.38 -13.93 -16.47
CA ILE A 176 -3.33 -12.94 -16.99
C ILE A 176 -4.64 -13.65 -17.34
N ASN A 177 -5.62 -13.60 -16.45
CA ASN A 177 -6.93 -14.23 -16.60
C ASN A 177 -8.04 -13.42 -15.91
N ASP A 178 -9.25 -13.94 -15.82
CA ASP A 178 -10.40 -13.23 -15.22
C ASP A 178 -10.24 -12.89 -13.72
N LYS A 179 -9.26 -13.49 -13.03
CA LYS A 179 -8.94 -13.14 -11.63
C LYS A 179 -8.27 -11.77 -11.47
N LEU A 180 -7.89 -11.13 -12.56
CA LEU A 180 -7.41 -9.74 -12.59
C LEU A 180 -8.51 -8.71 -12.26
N TYR A 181 -9.72 -9.14 -11.96
CA TYR A 181 -10.83 -8.25 -11.64
C TYR A 181 -11.47 -8.66 -10.32
N THR A 182 -11.32 -7.79 -9.32
CA THR A 182 -12.02 -7.94 -8.04
C THR A 182 -13.53 -7.87 -8.28
N THR A 183 -14.28 -8.75 -7.65
CA THR A 183 -15.74 -8.85 -7.83
C THR A 183 -16.50 -8.07 -6.77
N ALA A 184 -17.78 -7.75 -7.05
CA ALA A 184 -18.69 -7.17 -6.06
C ALA A 184 -18.78 -8.01 -4.76
N ALA A 185 -18.76 -9.33 -4.90
CA ALA A 185 -18.78 -10.25 -3.75
C ALA A 185 -17.51 -10.16 -2.90
N ASP A 186 -16.34 -9.95 -3.52
CA ASP A 186 -15.07 -9.76 -2.80
C ASP A 186 -15.08 -8.44 -2.03
N PHE A 187 -15.60 -7.36 -2.63
CA PHE A 187 -15.77 -6.08 -1.93
C PHE A 187 -16.75 -6.18 -0.76
N GLU A 188 -17.87 -6.90 -0.93
CA GLU A 188 -18.85 -7.12 0.14
C GLU A 188 -18.21 -7.88 1.31
N LYS A 189 -17.52 -8.99 1.04
CA LYS A 189 -16.77 -9.73 2.06
C LYS A 189 -15.73 -8.89 2.76
N THR A 190 -15.01 -8.05 2.00
CA THR A 190 -13.96 -7.18 2.56
C THR A 190 -14.54 -6.19 3.56
N ILE A 191 -15.61 -5.49 3.20
CA ILE A 191 -16.23 -4.52 4.11
C ILE A 191 -16.90 -5.20 5.31
N GLU A 192 -17.43 -6.41 5.16
CA GLU A 192 -17.95 -7.20 6.27
C GLU A 192 -16.85 -7.64 7.25
N ALA A 193 -15.69 -8.02 6.73
CA ALA A 193 -14.58 -8.52 7.55
C ALA A 193 -13.76 -7.40 8.19
N LEU A 194 -13.39 -6.37 7.42
CA LEU A 194 -12.46 -5.33 7.88
C LEU A 194 -13.16 -4.08 8.41
N GLY A 195 -14.46 -3.90 8.10
CA GLY A 195 -15.25 -2.75 8.54
C GLY A 195 -14.93 -1.48 7.76
N ALA A 196 -15.35 -0.35 8.29
CA ALA A 196 -15.18 0.99 7.71
C ALA A 196 -14.13 1.84 8.46
N GLY A 197 -13.20 1.19 9.17
CA GLY A 197 -12.17 1.87 9.97
C GLY A 197 -12.34 1.73 11.48
N GLU A 198 -13.42 1.13 11.98
CA GLU A 198 -13.67 0.91 13.41
C GLU A 198 -12.70 -0.08 14.06
N HIS A 199 -12.09 -0.97 13.26
CA HIS A 199 -11.09 -1.93 13.70
C HIS A 199 -9.65 -1.49 13.42
N GLY A 200 -9.48 -0.38 12.73
CA GLY A 200 -8.22 0.18 12.24
C GLY A 200 -8.39 0.72 10.82
N LYS A 201 -7.53 1.64 10.41
CA LYS A 201 -7.52 2.15 9.04
C LYS A 201 -6.81 1.16 8.13
N TYR A 202 -7.33 0.98 6.92
CA TYR A 202 -6.69 0.18 5.88
C TYR A 202 -6.81 0.83 4.51
N LEU A 203 -5.89 0.46 3.64
CA LEU A 203 -5.90 0.71 2.20
C LEU A 203 -6.28 -0.60 1.51
N LEU A 204 -6.92 -0.52 0.36
CA LEU A 204 -7.36 -1.68 -0.39
C LEU A 204 -6.73 -1.71 -1.79
N ALA A 205 -5.79 -2.62 -1.99
CA ALA A 205 -5.27 -2.94 -3.32
C ALA A 205 -6.26 -3.90 -4.00
N ALA A 206 -7.20 -3.32 -4.75
CA ALA A 206 -8.17 -4.07 -5.55
C ALA A 206 -7.67 -4.18 -6.99
N THR A 207 -7.87 -5.35 -7.60
CA THR A 207 -7.43 -5.58 -8.98
C THR A 207 -8.54 -5.20 -9.97
N PHE A 208 -8.16 -4.45 -11.00
CA PHE A 208 -9.07 -3.97 -12.04
C PHE A 208 -8.47 -4.06 -13.44
N GLY A 209 -7.65 -5.12 -13.66
CA GLY A 209 -6.96 -5.40 -14.93
C GLY A 209 -5.49 -4.98 -14.93
N ASN A 210 -4.98 -4.51 -13.82
CA ASN A 210 -3.59 -4.12 -13.64
C ASN A 210 -2.65 -5.33 -13.62
N VAL A 211 -1.43 -5.15 -14.16
CA VAL A 211 -0.40 -6.18 -14.24
C VAL A 211 0.96 -5.60 -13.92
N HIS A 212 1.76 -6.34 -13.15
CA HIS A 212 3.15 -6.02 -12.89
C HIS A 212 4.04 -6.33 -14.10
N GLY A 213 5.07 -5.54 -14.32
CA GLY A 213 6.03 -5.73 -15.38
C GLY A 213 6.20 -4.49 -16.25
N VAL A 214 6.95 -4.63 -17.34
CA VAL A 214 7.25 -3.53 -18.28
C VAL A 214 6.47 -3.73 -19.56
N TYR A 215 5.43 -2.97 -19.77
CA TYR A 215 4.54 -3.05 -20.92
C TYR A 215 4.55 -1.74 -21.73
N LYS A 216 4.28 -1.84 -23.04
CA LYS A 216 4.04 -0.65 -23.88
C LYS A 216 2.65 -0.09 -23.58
N PRO A 217 2.46 1.24 -23.60
CA PRO A 217 1.16 1.86 -23.42
C PRO A 217 0.09 1.24 -24.33
N GLY A 218 -1.07 0.91 -23.75
CA GLY A 218 -2.21 0.28 -24.43
C GLY A 218 -2.15 -1.25 -24.51
N ASN A 219 -1.09 -1.90 -24.00
CA ASN A 219 -1.04 -3.36 -23.92
C ASN A 219 -1.71 -3.91 -22.65
N VAL A 220 -1.89 -3.07 -21.64
CA VAL A 220 -2.63 -3.37 -20.43
C VAL A 220 -3.95 -2.61 -20.50
N LYS A 221 -5.08 -3.26 -20.20
CA LYS A 221 -6.41 -2.65 -20.22
C LYS A 221 -6.98 -2.66 -18.83
N LEU A 222 -7.07 -1.49 -18.26
CA LEU A 222 -7.73 -1.29 -16.98
C LEU A 222 -9.26 -1.22 -17.16
N LYS A 223 -9.98 -1.55 -16.09
CA LYS A 223 -11.43 -1.34 -15.94
C LYS A 223 -11.70 -0.57 -14.65
N PRO A 224 -11.49 0.75 -14.63
CA PRO A 224 -11.70 1.58 -13.43
C PRO A 224 -13.12 1.46 -12.85
N GLU A 225 -14.10 1.03 -13.67
CA GLU A 225 -15.47 0.75 -13.24
C GLU A 225 -15.55 -0.32 -12.13
N VAL A 226 -14.58 -1.23 -12.05
CA VAL A 226 -14.47 -2.21 -10.94
C VAL A 226 -14.30 -1.49 -9.60
N LEU A 227 -13.45 -0.46 -9.57
CA LEU A 227 -13.26 0.36 -8.36
C LEU A 227 -14.52 1.13 -7.99
N LYS A 228 -15.23 1.67 -9.01
CA LYS A 228 -16.52 2.32 -8.82
C LYS A 228 -17.53 1.37 -8.20
N GLU A 229 -17.67 0.16 -8.74
CA GLU A 229 -18.54 -0.88 -8.20
C GLU A 229 -18.19 -1.20 -6.74
N GLY A 230 -16.90 -1.31 -6.40
CA GLY A 230 -16.44 -1.52 -5.04
C GLY A 230 -16.90 -0.40 -4.09
N GLN A 231 -16.77 0.87 -4.50
CA GLN A 231 -17.27 2.00 -3.72
C GLN A 231 -18.80 1.96 -3.55
N GLU A 232 -19.55 1.61 -4.59
CA GLU A 232 -21.00 1.50 -4.55
C GLU A 232 -21.47 0.37 -3.62
N VAL A 233 -20.83 -0.80 -3.68
CA VAL A 233 -21.09 -1.95 -2.79
C VAL A 233 -20.85 -1.56 -1.33
N ALA A 234 -19.70 -0.98 -1.03
CA ALA A 234 -19.37 -0.58 0.34
C ALA A 234 -20.28 0.55 0.84
N THR A 235 -20.61 1.53 -0.01
CA THR A 235 -21.55 2.62 0.30
C THR A 235 -22.94 2.07 0.67
N ALA A 236 -23.46 1.13 -0.12
CA ALA A 236 -24.76 0.49 0.13
C ALA A 236 -24.74 -0.33 1.44
N LYS A 237 -23.68 -1.12 1.65
CA LYS A 237 -23.52 -1.96 2.85
C LYS A 237 -23.44 -1.16 4.15
N LEU A 238 -22.78 0.00 4.11
CA LEU A 238 -22.63 0.91 5.24
C LEU A 238 -23.79 1.90 5.42
N GLY A 239 -24.74 1.93 4.49
CA GLY A 239 -25.85 2.88 4.52
C GLY A 239 -25.42 4.34 4.35
N LEU A 240 -24.32 4.58 3.63
CA LEU A 240 -23.79 5.91 3.35
C LEU A 240 -24.54 6.61 2.19
N PRO A 241 -24.44 7.94 2.07
CA PRO A 241 -24.99 8.67 0.92
C PRO A 241 -24.41 8.17 -0.40
N ALA A 242 -25.23 8.18 -1.46
CA ALA A 242 -24.76 7.82 -2.79
C ALA A 242 -23.58 8.72 -3.22
N GLY A 243 -22.57 8.11 -3.84
CA GLY A 243 -21.33 8.78 -4.23
C GLY A 243 -20.26 8.87 -3.13
N SER A 244 -20.53 8.31 -1.95
CA SER A 244 -19.48 8.13 -0.94
C SER A 244 -18.35 7.23 -1.47
N LYS A 245 -17.15 7.46 -0.95
CA LYS A 245 -15.95 6.67 -1.30
C LYS A 245 -15.35 6.08 -0.01
N PRO A 246 -15.97 5.03 0.57
CA PRO A 246 -15.49 4.47 1.84
C PRO A 246 -14.13 3.79 1.75
N PHE A 247 -13.77 3.20 0.61
CA PHE A 247 -12.44 2.64 0.41
C PHE A 247 -11.41 3.72 0.02
N ASP A 248 -10.19 3.56 0.52
CA ASP A 248 -8.97 4.19 0.00
C ASP A 248 -8.25 3.12 -0.84
N PHE A 249 -8.19 3.30 -2.17
CA PHE A 249 -7.61 2.31 -3.06
C PHE A 249 -6.14 2.54 -3.33
N VAL A 250 -5.41 1.43 -3.52
CA VAL A 250 -4.04 1.42 -4.03
C VAL A 250 -4.02 0.81 -5.42
N PHE A 251 -3.22 1.38 -6.32
CA PHE A 251 -3.06 0.92 -7.68
C PHE A 251 -1.63 0.39 -7.89
N HIS A 252 -1.50 -0.93 -7.98
CA HIS A 252 -0.27 -1.62 -8.37
C HIS A 252 -0.25 -1.89 -9.88
N GLY A 253 0.95 -2.05 -10.47
CA GLY A 253 1.10 -2.51 -11.84
C GLY A 253 0.60 -1.52 -12.91
N GLY A 254 0.90 -0.23 -12.77
CA GLY A 254 0.46 0.82 -13.70
C GLY A 254 1.19 0.89 -15.05
N SER A 255 2.30 0.16 -15.22
CA SER A 255 3.08 0.16 -16.46
C SER A 255 2.28 -0.39 -17.62
N GLY A 256 2.29 0.29 -18.77
CA GLY A 256 1.57 -0.11 -19.99
C GLY A 256 0.09 0.28 -20.03
N SER A 257 -0.45 0.89 -19.00
CA SER A 257 -1.80 1.44 -18.97
C SER A 257 -1.88 2.75 -19.76
N LEU A 258 -3.07 3.09 -20.25
CA LEU A 258 -3.30 4.40 -20.85
C LEU A 258 -3.45 5.46 -19.76
N LYS A 259 -2.93 6.67 -20.03
CA LYS A 259 -3.03 7.79 -19.08
C LYS A 259 -4.49 8.08 -18.69
N SER A 260 -5.42 8.02 -19.64
CA SER A 260 -6.83 8.22 -19.37
C SER A 260 -7.43 7.18 -18.41
N GLU A 261 -7.03 5.91 -18.51
CA GLU A 261 -7.49 4.86 -17.60
C GLU A 261 -6.95 5.06 -16.18
N ILE A 262 -5.70 5.55 -16.07
CA ILE A 262 -5.11 5.92 -14.77
C ILE A 262 -5.88 7.11 -14.18
N GLU A 263 -6.11 8.17 -14.97
CA GLU A 263 -6.85 9.36 -14.53
C GLU A 263 -8.29 9.01 -14.12
N ASP A 264 -8.95 8.08 -14.82
CA ASP A 264 -10.28 7.61 -14.48
C ASP A 264 -10.31 6.88 -13.12
N SER A 265 -9.27 6.09 -12.78
CA SER A 265 -9.17 5.39 -11.50
C SER A 265 -9.12 6.34 -10.30
N LEU A 266 -8.47 7.50 -10.45
CA LEU A 266 -8.39 8.54 -9.40
C LEU A 266 -9.77 9.05 -8.99
N ASN A 267 -10.74 9.05 -9.90
CA ASN A 267 -12.11 9.46 -9.60
C ASN A 267 -12.82 8.50 -8.64
N TYR A 268 -12.31 7.30 -8.46
CA TYR A 268 -12.92 6.26 -7.63
C TYR A 268 -12.17 5.98 -6.32
N GLY A 269 -11.19 6.80 -5.98
CA GLY A 269 -10.53 6.76 -4.66
C GLY A 269 -9.17 6.07 -4.62
N VAL A 270 -8.52 5.98 -5.79
CA VAL A 270 -7.08 5.64 -5.87
C VAL A 270 -6.25 6.79 -5.32
#